data_4ed439eeeae8c2ebe7c3a9b3ecf0d283
#
_entry.id   4ed439eeeae8c2ebe7c3a9b3ecf0d283
#
_cell.length_a   1.000
_cell.length_b   1.000
_cell.length_c   1.000
_cell.angle_alpha   90.00
_cell.angle_beta   90.00
_cell.angle_gamma   90.00
#
_symmetry.space_group_name_H-M   'P 1'
#
loop_
_entity.id
_entity.type
_entity.pdbx_description
1 polymer ?
#
loop_
_entity_poly.entity_id
_entity_poly.type
_entity_poly.pdbx_seq_one_letter_code
_entity_poly.pdbx_strand_id
1 'polypeptide(L)'
;MFEFFQNHGFYSWRPVNIEPIGRAKINDELLLDADEVKFLLDFIKNKRKNPNTEMDVTFACSHFLPIDYEYEVRDFFFQCGAGVNVASIMVNGDIASCLDIERRPELVQGNVKTDSFIDIWENKFENLRIDRTEKSKTCFSCEHRHVCGGDSTHTWNFDLNEPNYCIHKMLKEKLT
;
A
#
# COMPACT_ATOMS: atom_id res chain seq x y z
N MET A 1 0.36 -10.62 22.17
CA MET A 1 0.52 -11.28 20.84
C MET A 1 2.00 -11.43 20.47
N PHE A 2 2.83 -10.37 20.48
CA PHE A 2 4.27 -10.45 20.16
C PHE A 2 5.00 -11.51 21.01
N GLU A 3 4.92 -11.43 22.35
CA GLU A 3 5.55 -12.41 23.27
C GLU A 3 5.08 -13.83 23.02
N PHE A 4 3.80 -14.02 22.71
CA PHE A 4 3.28 -15.33 22.33
C PHE A 4 4.02 -15.88 21.11
N PHE A 5 4.15 -15.11 20.04
CA PHE A 5 4.83 -15.55 18.83
C PHE A 5 6.31 -15.84 19.07
N GLN A 6 7.01 -14.95 19.76
CA GLN A 6 8.43 -15.15 20.09
C GLN A 6 8.65 -16.40 20.94
N ASN A 7 7.85 -16.61 21.99
CA ASN A 7 7.96 -17.77 22.87
C ASN A 7 7.60 -19.10 22.20
N HIS A 8 6.89 -19.06 21.06
CA HIS A 8 6.55 -20.25 20.28
C HIS A 8 7.45 -20.43 19.04
N GLY A 9 8.56 -19.69 18.96
CA GLY A 9 9.57 -19.85 17.92
C GLY A 9 9.11 -19.42 16.52
N PHE A 10 8.19 -18.47 16.43
CA PHE A 10 7.85 -17.88 15.12
C PHE A 10 9.06 -17.11 14.58
N TYR A 11 9.41 -17.39 13.34
CA TYR A 11 10.55 -16.76 12.68
C TYR A 11 10.30 -15.31 12.30
N SER A 12 9.08 -14.97 11.86
CA SER A 12 8.73 -13.64 11.36
C SER A 12 7.28 -13.28 11.69
N TRP A 13 7.05 -12.01 12.00
CA TRP A 13 5.73 -11.44 12.18
C TRP A 13 5.59 -10.13 11.41
N ARG A 14 4.57 -10.07 10.55
CA ARG A 14 4.27 -8.88 9.75
C ARG A 14 2.91 -8.30 10.14
N PRO A 15 2.85 -7.34 11.06
CA PRO A 15 1.65 -6.55 11.29
C PRO A 15 1.24 -5.79 10.03
N VAL A 16 -0.05 -5.81 9.72
CA VAL A 16 -0.65 -5.08 8.60
C VAL A 16 -1.83 -4.27 9.12
N ASN A 17 -1.99 -3.05 8.62
CA ASN A 17 -3.20 -2.28 8.86
C ASN A 17 -4.32 -2.71 7.89
N ILE A 18 -5.55 -2.50 8.29
CA ILE A 18 -6.69 -2.60 7.39
C ILE A 18 -6.72 -1.36 6.51
N GLU A 19 -7.01 -1.55 5.24
CA GLU A 19 -7.08 -0.48 4.26
C GLU A 19 -8.54 -0.20 3.86
N PRO A 20 -8.89 1.04 3.44
CA PRO A 20 -10.26 1.44 3.10
C PRO A 20 -10.70 0.87 1.74
N ILE A 21 -10.63 -0.46 1.60
CA ILE A 21 -11.03 -1.19 0.40
C ILE A 21 -12.04 -2.29 0.73
N GLY A 22 -12.80 -2.71 -0.25
CA GLY A 22 -13.81 -3.75 -0.07
C GLY A 22 -14.78 -3.42 1.06
N ARG A 23 -14.93 -4.33 2.03
CA ARG A 23 -15.84 -4.15 3.18
C ARG A 23 -15.38 -3.10 4.18
N ALA A 24 -14.10 -2.81 4.26
CA ALA A 24 -13.57 -1.77 5.13
C ALA A 24 -13.81 -0.34 4.59
N LYS A 25 -14.16 -0.19 3.30
CA LYS A 25 -14.46 1.10 2.68
C LYS A 25 -15.66 1.83 3.33
N ILE A 26 -16.56 1.09 3.96
CA ILE A 26 -17.79 1.60 4.58
C ILE A 26 -17.79 1.49 6.10
N ASN A 27 -16.65 1.15 6.71
CA ASN A 27 -16.53 0.98 8.15
C ASN A 27 -15.21 1.58 8.65
N ASP A 28 -15.24 2.87 8.95
CA ASP A 28 -14.07 3.64 9.39
C ASP A 28 -13.54 3.16 10.76
N GLU A 29 -14.37 2.50 11.57
CA GLU A 29 -13.94 1.93 12.86
C GLU A 29 -12.89 0.82 12.72
N LEU A 30 -12.73 0.26 11.52
CA LEU A 30 -11.71 -0.74 11.23
C LEU A 30 -10.37 -0.12 10.83
N LEU A 31 -10.33 1.17 10.53
CA LEU A 31 -9.14 1.86 10.08
C LEU A 31 -8.39 2.41 11.29
N LEU A 32 -7.08 2.29 11.28
CA LEU A 32 -6.24 2.92 12.30
C LEU A 32 -6.25 4.43 12.12
N ASP A 33 -6.39 5.15 13.20
CA ASP A 33 -6.16 6.59 13.25
C ASP A 33 -4.65 6.93 13.30
N ALA A 34 -4.33 8.22 13.32
CA ALA A 34 -2.94 8.67 13.32
C ALA A 34 -2.15 8.24 14.57
N ASP A 35 -2.80 8.15 15.74
CA ASP A 35 -2.17 7.70 16.98
C ASP A 35 -1.90 6.21 16.96
N GLU A 36 -2.86 5.45 16.48
CA GLU A 36 -2.77 4.00 16.35
C GLU A 36 -1.72 3.60 15.32
N VAL A 37 -1.68 4.29 14.16
CA VAL A 37 -0.63 4.08 13.15
C VAL A 37 0.74 4.41 13.75
N LYS A 38 0.89 5.56 14.41
CA LYS A 38 2.14 5.94 15.05
C LYS A 38 2.57 4.92 16.10
N PHE A 39 1.66 4.49 16.95
CA PHE A 39 1.91 3.45 17.95
C PHE A 39 2.41 2.14 17.31
N LEU A 40 1.75 1.69 16.24
CA LEU A 40 2.14 0.48 15.52
C LEU A 40 3.56 0.60 14.92
N LEU A 41 3.86 1.71 14.26
CA LEU A 41 5.17 1.94 13.66
C LEU A 41 6.28 2.05 14.71
N ASP A 42 6.05 2.78 15.81
CA ASP A 42 6.99 2.89 16.93
C ASP A 42 7.21 1.52 17.60
N PHE A 43 6.15 0.73 17.75
CA PHE A 43 6.26 -0.63 18.28
C PHE A 43 7.17 -1.48 17.41
N ILE A 44 6.96 -1.51 16.09
CA ILE A 44 7.78 -2.30 15.15
C ILE A 44 9.23 -1.81 15.19
N LYS A 45 9.45 -0.50 15.08
CA LYS A 45 10.77 0.13 15.16
C LYS A 45 11.52 -0.28 16.44
N ASN A 46 10.85 -0.22 17.60
CA ASN A 46 11.45 -0.60 18.88
C ASN A 46 11.79 -2.10 18.94
N LYS A 47 10.93 -2.97 18.38
CA LYS A 47 11.23 -4.41 18.33
C LYS A 47 12.41 -4.73 17.43
N ARG A 48 12.51 -4.08 16.26
CA ARG A 48 13.64 -4.24 15.33
C ARG A 48 14.97 -3.78 15.94
N LYS A 49 14.95 -2.74 16.77
CA LYS A 49 16.16 -2.22 17.44
C LYS A 49 16.56 -3.00 18.69
N ASN A 50 15.69 -3.80 19.24
CA ASN A 50 15.96 -4.55 20.45
C ASN A 50 16.76 -5.83 20.12
N PRO A 51 18.01 -5.97 20.60
CA PRO A 51 18.84 -7.15 20.31
C PRO A 51 18.30 -8.45 20.91
N ASN A 52 17.37 -8.38 21.84
CA ASN A 52 16.70 -9.56 22.44
C ASN A 52 15.46 -9.99 21.64
N THR A 53 15.15 -9.33 20.54
CA THR A 53 14.07 -9.76 19.64
C THR A 53 14.64 -10.79 18.67
N GLU A 54 14.26 -12.03 18.85
CA GLU A 54 14.73 -13.18 18.03
C GLU A 54 13.92 -13.35 16.74
N MET A 55 12.74 -12.73 16.68
CA MET A 55 11.80 -12.81 15.57
C MET A 55 11.93 -11.58 14.69
N ASP A 56 11.97 -11.78 13.37
CA ASP A 56 11.87 -10.66 12.41
C ASP A 56 10.49 -10.00 12.50
N VAL A 57 10.47 -8.69 12.77
CA VAL A 57 9.22 -7.91 12.83
C VAL A 57 9.29 -6.81 11.78
N THR A 58 8.35 -6.82 10.82
CA THR A 58 8.36 -5.89 9.71
C THR A 58 6.97 -5.36 9.40
N PHE A 59 6.86 -4.07 9.05
CA PHE A 59 5.60 -3.48 8.63
C PHE A 59 5.16 -4.01 7.25
N ALA A 60 3.86 -3.97 7.00
CA ALA A 60 3.25 -4.37 5.73
C ALA A 60 3.91 -3.74 4.49
N CYS A 61 3.65 -4.34 3.34
CA CYS A 61 4.21 -3.92 2.05
C CYS A 61 3.39 -2.84 1.34
N SER A 62 2.41 -2.23 2.00
CA SER A 62 1.61 -1.13 1.48
C SER A 62 1.99 0.19 2.15
N HIS A 63 1.60 1.28 1.53
CA HIS A 63 1.76 2.67 1.94
C HIS A 63 3.19 3.19 2.02
N PHE A 64 3.33 4.39 1.47
CA PHE A 64 4.48 5.24 1.69
C PHE A 64 4.44 5.81 3.11
N LEU A 65 5.51 5.62 3.86
CA LEU A 65 5.64 6.14 5.22
C LEU A 65 6.49 7.41 5.23
N PRO A 66 6.41 8.23 6.31
CA PRO A 66 7.44 9.24 6.54
C PRO A 66 8.84 8.62 6.49
N ILE A 67 9.79 9.33 5.90
CA ILE A 67 11.17 8.84 5.66
C ILE A 67 11.82 8.30 6.95
N ASP A 68 11.52 8.91 8.09
CA ASP A 68 12.04 8.50 9.39
C ASP A 68 11.54 7.11 9.84
N TYR A 69 10.51 6.59 9.19
CA TYR A 69 9.98 5.25 9.46
C TYR A 69 10.35 4.23 8.39
N GLU A 70 10.51 4.62 7.12
CA GLU A 70 10.64 3.69 5.99
C GLU A 70 11.61 2.53 6.27
N TYR A 71 12.87 2.81 6.58
CA TYR A 71 13.88 1.78 6.84
C TYR A 71 13.95 1.31 8.30
N GLU A 72 13.22 1.97 9.18
CA GLU A 72 13.15 1.60 10.59
C GLU A 72 12.17 0.45 10.85
N VAL A 73 11.16 0.31 10.00
CA VAL A 73 10.07 -0.66 10.18
C VAL A 73 10.01 -1.74 9.10
N ARG A 74 10.81 -1.62 8.02
CA ARG A 74 10.95 -2.60 6.93
C ARG A 74 12.26 -2.43 6.19
N ASP A 75 12.65 -3.42 5.39
CA ASP A 75 13.97 -3.47 4.73
C ASP A 75 13.94 -3.01 3.27
N PHE A 76 12.85 -2.41 2.83
CA PHE A 76 12.66 -1.90 1.47
C PHE A 76 11.97 -0.55 1.48
N PHE A 77 12.20 0.22 0.44
CA PHE A 77 11.47 1.45 0.17
C PHE A 77 10.17 1.12 -0.58
N PHE A 78 9.05 1.64 -0.08
CA PHE A 78 7.77 1.35 -0.71
C PHE A 78 7.62 2.06 -2.07
N GLN A 79 7.29 1.27 -3.08
CA GLN A 79 6.78 1.72 -4.37
C GLN A 79 5.68 0.77 -4.83
N CYS A 80 4.54 1.32 -5.23
CA CYS A 80 3.47 0.50 -5.76
C CYS A 80 3.83 0.01 -7.17
N GLY A 81 3.98 -1.31 -7.32
CA GLY A 81 4.29 -1.95 -8.60
C GLY A 81 3.10 -2.22 -9.51
N ALA A 82 1.88 -1.88 -9.07
CA ALA A 82 0.65 -2.20 -9.79
C ALA A 82 0.60 -1.53 -11.17
N GLY A 83 0.54 -2.34 -12.24
CA GLY A 83 0.57 -1.88 -13.63
C GLY A 83 1.96 -1.48 -14.16
N VAL A 84 2.99 -1.44 -13.29
CA VAL A 84 4.37 -1.06 -13.65
C VAL A 84 5.24 -2.31 -13.78
N ASN A 85 5.31 -3.14 -12.75
CA ASN A 85 6.04 -4.40 -12.71
C ASN A 85 5.20 -5.57 -12.16
N VAL A 86 3.94 -5.31 -11.82
CA VAL A 86 2.98 -6.29 -11.33
C VAL A 86 1.69 -6.18 -12.13
N ALA A 87 1.17 -7.31 -12.57
CA ALA A 87 -0.20 -7.48 -13.05
C ALA A 87 -0.81 -8.72 -12.43
N SER A 88 -2.13 -8.81 -12.42
CA SER A 88 -2.86 -9.91 -11.81
C SER A 88 -3.91 -10.47 -12.79
N ILE A 89 -4.11 -11.78 -12.73
CA ILE A 89 -5.19 -12.46 -13.44
C ILE A 89 -6.23 -12.87 -12.40
N MET A 90 -7.45 -12.37 -12.56
CA MET A 90 -8.57 -12.67 -11.69
C MET A 90 -9.16 -14.05 -12.00
N VAL A 91 -9.95 -14.58 -11.07
CA VAL A 91 -10.59 -15.92 -11.20
C VAL A 91 -11.45 -16.05 -12.46
N ASN A 92 -12.10 -14.97 -12.89
CA ASN A 92 -12.91 -14.92 -14.13
C ASN A 92 -12.07 -14.77 -15.41
N GLY A 93 -10.75 -14.57 -15.27
CA GLY A 93 -9.80 -14.36 -16.36
C GLY A 93 -9.46 -12.90 -16.64
N ASP A 94 -10.08 -11.93 -15.96
CA ASP A 94 -9.78 -10.51 -16.13
C ASP A 94 -8.32 -10.21 -15.75
N ILE A 95 -7.70 -9.35 -16.55
CA ILE A 95 -6.35 -8.84 -16.31
C ILE A 95 -6.46 -7.48 -15.65
N ALA A 96 -5.85 -7.34 -14.48
CA ALA A 96 -5.83 -6.10 -13.70
C ALA A 96 -4.42 -5.79 -13.18
N SER A 97 -4.20 -4.59 -12.68
CA SER A 97 -2.89 -4.17 -12.16
C SER A 97 -2.53 -4.81 -10.82
N CYS A 98 -3.52 -5.17 -10.00
CA CYS A 98 -3.34 -5.76 -8.67
C CYS A 98 -4.58 -6.59 -8.32
N LEU A 99 -4.43 -7.62 -7.46
CA LEU A 99 -5.57 -8.41 -6.93
C LEU A 99 -6.51 -7.58 -6.05
N ASP A 100 -5.96 -6.57 -5.38
CA ASP A 100 -6.70 -5.72 -4.43
C ASP A 100 -7.32 -4.48 -5.06
N ILE A 101 -7.07 -4.22 -6.35
CA ILE A 101 -7.66 -3.07 -7.04
C ILE A 101 -9.20 -3.20 -7.11
N GLU A 102 -9.90 -2.07 -7.00
CA GLU A 102 -11.34 -2.03 -7.12
C GLU A 102 -11.79 -2.66 -8.45
N ARG A 103 -12.83 -3.50 -8.37
CA ARG A 103 -13.35 -4.23 -9.54
C ARG A 103 -14.31 -3.36 -10.32
N ARG A 104 -13.73 -2.51 -11.15
CA ARG A 104 -14.45 -1.59 -12.04
C ARG A 104 -14.09 -1.92 -13.49
N PRO A 105 -15.05 -1.87 -14.44
CA PRO A 105 -14.78 -2.18 -15.84
C PRO A 105 -13.62 -1.40 -16.44
N GLU A 106 -13.46 -0.12 -16.08
CA GLU A 106 -12.39 0.77 -16.55
C GLU A 106 -10.99 0.43 -16.00
N LEU A 107 -10.91 -0.38 -14.96
CA LEU A 107 -9.65 -0.85 -14.37
C LEU A 107 -9.27 -2.27 -14.86
N VAL A 108 -10.16 -2.94 -15.58
CA VAL A 108 -9.88 -4.19 -16.27
C VAL A 108 -9.22 -3.88 -17.61
N GLN A 109 -8.04 -4.45 -17.84
CA GLN A 109 -7.23 -4.17 -19.02
C GLN A 109 -7.49 -5.17 -20.18
N GLY A 110 -8.05 -6.33 -19.89
CA GLY A 110 -8.37 -7.38 -20.84
C GLY A 110 -8.76 -8.67 -20.12
N ASN A 111 -8.87 -9.77 -20.86
CA ASN A 111 -9.19 -11.08 -20.29
C ASN A 111 -8.36 -12.17 -20.97
N VAL A 112 -7.68 -13.02 -20.19
CA VAL A 112 -6.79 -14.08 -20.72
C VAL A 112 -7.50 -15.14 -21.56
N LYS A 113 -8.83 -15.20 -21.56
CA LYS A 113 -9.61 -16.11 -22.40
C LYS A 113 -9.77 -15.61 -23.83
N THR A 114 -9.59 -14.31 -24.05
CA THR A 114 -9.80 -13.64 -25.33
C THR A 114 -8.58 -12.87 -25.84
N ASP A 115 -7.70 -12.46 -24.92
CA ASP A 115 -6.61 -11.56 -25.21
C ASP A 115 -5.24 -12.20 -24.91
N SER A 116 -4.22 -11.77 -25.63
CA SER A 116 -2.83 -12.07 -25.30
C SER A 116 -2.42 -11.25 -24.06
N PHE A 117 -1.96 -11.92 -23.00
CA PHE A 117 -1.48 -11.25 -21.81
C PHE A 117 -0.32 -10.29 -22.11
N ILE A 118 0.60 -10.67 -23.01
CA ILE A 118 1.75 -9.86 -23.39
C ILE A 118 1.29 -8.58 -24.09
N ASP A 119 0.37 -8.69 -25.04
CA ASP A 119 -0.15 -7.53 -25.76
C ASP A 119 -0.89 -6.56 -24.81
N ILE A 120 -1.66 -7.10 -23.87
CA ILE A 120 -2.31 -6.31 -22.82
C ILE A 120 -1.26 -5.61 -21.95
N TRP A 121 -0.25 -6.34 -21.48
CA TRP A 121 0.81 -5.79 -20.64
C TRP A 121 1.57 -4.65 -21.31
N GLU A 122 1.91 -4.81 -22.58
CA GLU A 122 2.67 -3.82 -23.32
C GLU A 122 1.85 -2.57 -23.69
N ASN A 123 0.55 -2.75 -24.01
CA ASN A 123 -0.22 -1.72 -24.69
C ASN A 123 -1.42 -1.15 -23.91
N LYS A 124 -1.80 -1.74 -22.76
CA LYS A 124 -3.03 -1.32 -22.05
C LYS A 124 -2.81 -0.71 -20.67
N PHE A 125 -1.65 -0.89 -20.07
CA PHE A 125 -1.36 -0.40 -18.71
C PHE A 125 -0.87 1.07 -18.68
N GLU A 126 -0.92 1.81 -19.78
CA GLU A 126 -0.41 3.18 -19.87
C GLU A 126 -1.02 4.11 -18.81
N ASN A 127 -2.33 4.04 -18.60
CA ASN A 127 -3.06 4.84 -17.61
C ASN A 127 -2.60 4.63 -16.17
N LEU A 128 -1.96 3.49 -15.87
CA LEU A 128 -1.44 3.16 -14.55
C LEU A 128 0.06 3.49 -14.40
N ARG A 129 0.72 3.83 -15.52
CA ARG A 129 2.15 4.18 -15.59
C ARG A 129 2.41 5.67 -15.64
N ILE A 130 1.35 6.48 -15.73
CA ILE A 130 1.44 7.94 -15.68
C ILE A 130 1.51 8.47 -14.25
N ASP A 131 2.06 9.66 -14.07
CA ASP A 131 2.02 10.36 -12.77
C ASP A 131 0.61 10.86 -12.44
N ARG A 132 -0.13 10.04 -11.70
CA ARG A 132 -1.48 10.38 -11.22
C ARG A 132 -1.50 11.52 -10.21
N THR A 133 -0.36 11.82 -9.59
CA THR A 133 -0.26 12.85 -8.54
C THR A 133 -0.42 14.26 -9.07
N GLU A 134 -0.21 14.48 -10.36
CA GLU A 134 -0.39 15.79 -11.01
C GLU A 134 -1.82 16.33 -10.90
N LYS A 135 -2.80 15.44 -10.89
CA LYS A 135 -4.23 15.79 -10.81
C LYS A 135 -4.78 15.77 -9.38
N SER A 136 -3.99 15.34 -8.41
CA SER A 136 -4.40 15.25 -7.01
C SER A 136 -4.11 16.56 -6.28
N LYS A 137 -5.10 17.12 -5.62
CA LYS A 137 -4.93 18.30 -4.75
C LYS A 137 -4.04 17.99 -3.56
N THR A 138 -4.18 16.80 -2.98
CA THR A 138 -3.40 16.34 -1.84
C THR A 138 -1.94 16.10 -2.23
N CYS A 139 -1.72 15.39 -3.35
CA CYS A 139 -0.36 14.98 -3.73
C CYS A 139 0.41 16.05 -4.48
N PHE A 140 -0.25 16.93 -5.26
CA PHE A 140 0.41 17.91 -6.11
C PHE A 140 1.42 18.79 -5.37
N SER A 141 1.09 19.24 -4.16
CA SER A 141 1.95 20.05 -3.30
C SER A 141 2.81 19.25 -2.32
N CYS A 142 2.73 17.92 -2.35
CA CYS A 142 3.50 17.07 -1.45
C CYS A 142 4.97 17.00 -1.87
N GLU A 143 5.88 17.24 -0.95
CA GLU A 143 7.32 17.18 -1.17
C GLU A 143 7.83 15.79 -1.61
N HIS A 144 7.09 14.74 -1.26
CA HIS A 144 7.43 13.34 -1.59
C HIS A 144 6.69 12.78 -2.80
N ARG A 145 5.93 13.62 -3.54
CA ARG A 145 5.05 13.13 -4.62
C ARG A 145 5.76 12.26 -5.66
N HIS A 146 6.95 12.67 -6.09
CA HIS A 146 7.72 11.96 -7.13
C HIS A 146 8.33 10.64 -6.66
N VAL A 147 8.49 10.47 -5.35
CA VAL A 147 9.03 9.26 -4.74
C VAL A 147 7.89 8.31 -4.38
N CYS A 148 6.83 8.85 -3.79
CA CYS A 148 5.63 8.11 -3.39
C CYS A 148 4.76 7.67 -4.58
N GLY A 149 4.65 8.51 -5.64
CA GLY A 149 3.83 8.21 -6.83
C GLY A 149 2.32 8.11 -6.54
N GLY A 150 1.83 8.69 -5.43
CA GLY A 150 0.42 8.64 -5.03
C GLY A 150 0.05 7.40 -4.22
N ASP A 151 1.01 6.79 -3.55
CA ASP A 151 0.80 5.65 -2.66
C ASP A 151 0.30 4.37 -3.37
N SER A 152 -0.39 3.49 -2.68
CA SER A 152 -0.92 2.24 -3.22
C SER A 152 -2.04 2.49 -4.24
N THR A 153 -1.95 1.84 -5.40
CA THR A 153 -2.95 1.99 -6.46
C THR A 153 -4.34 1.50 -6.04
N HIS A 154 -4.41 0.46 -5.21
CA HIS A 154 -5.68 -0.08 -4.73
C HIS A 154 -6.39 0.80 -3.69
N THR A 155 -5.68 1.73 -3.05
CA THR A 155 -6.27 2.73 -2.15
C THR A 155 -6.51 4.08 -2.83
N TRP A 156 -6.23 4.19 -4.13
CA TRP A 156 -6.47 5.40 -4.90
C TRP A 156 -7.94 5.56 -5.28
N ASN A 157 -8.48 6.74 -5.06
CA ASN A 157 -9.81 7.12 -5.53
C ASN A 157 -9.70 7.64 -6.97
N PHE A 158 -10.07 6.80 -7.94
CA PHE A 158 -9.98 7.14 -9.36
C PHE A 158 -11.02 8.17 -9.80
N ASP A 159 -12.13 8.33 -9.07
CA ASP A 159 -13.16 9.32 -9.39
C ASP A 159 -12.75 10.72 -8.96
N LEU A 160 -12.11 10.84 -7.79
CA LEU A 160 -11.66 12.10 -7.22
C LEU A 160 -10.22 12.45 -7.56
N ASN A 161 -9.44 11.50 -8.08
CA ASN A 161 -7.98 11.57 -8.25
C ASN A 161 -7.24 11.91 -6.95
N GLU A 162 -7.60 11.23 -5.86
CA GLU A 162 -7.03 11.45 -4.53
C GLU A 162 -6.72 10.13 -3.84
N PRO A 163 -5.73 10.07 -2.94
CA PRO A 163 -5.57 8.92 -2.07
C PRO A 163 -6.72 8.87 -1.06
N ASN A 164 -7.37 7.70 -0.91
CA ASN A 164 -8.38 7.50 0.15
C ASN A 164 -7.74 7.40 1.55
N TYR A 165 -6.47 7.02 1.60
CA TYR A 165 -5.73 6.83 2.83
C TYR A 165 -4.25 7.18 2.59
N CYS A 166 -3.68 8.04 3.41
CA CYS A 166 -2.29 8.48 3.28
C CYS A 166 -1.64 8.57 4.66
N ILE A 167 -0.88 7.55 5.02
CA ILE A 167 -0.19 7.48 6.32
C ILE A 167 0.78 8.65 6.49
N HIS A 168 1.53 8.99 5.44
CA HIS A 168 2.46 10.12 5.48
C HIS A 168 1.78 11.42 5.89
N LYS A 169 0.63 11.75 5.27
CA LYS A 169 -0.14 12.95 5.59
C LYS A 169 -0.71 12.92 7.01
N MET A 170 -1.30 11.78 7.41
CA MET A 170 -1.88 11.60 8.74
C MET A 170 -0.86 11.84 9.85
N LEU A 171 0.35 11.31 9.69
CA LEU A 171 1.42 11.49 10.68
C LEU A 171 2.03 12.89 10.65
N LYS A 172 2.15 13.52 9.47
CA LYS A 172 2.66 14.89 9.34
C LYS A 172 1.74 15.93 10.00
N GLU A 173 0.43 15.82 9.80
CA GLU A 173 -0.56 16.72 10.40
C GLU A 173 -0.58 16.64 11.92
N LYS A 174 -0.09 15.56 12.51
CA LYS A 174 -0.02 15.38 13.96
C LYS A 174 1.28 15.87 14.57
N LEU A 175 2.34 15.98 13.79
CA LEU A 175 3.67 16.43 14.25
C LEU A 175 3.83 17.96 14.16
N THR A 176 2.87 18.66 13.54
CA THR A 176 2.77 20.13 13.48
C THR A 176 1.78 20.66 14.50
#